data_3a811029d5b7f20631ba8098b2d4b0c3
#
_entry.id   3a811029d5b7f20631ba8098b2d4b0c3
#
_cell.length_a   1.000
_cell.length_b   1.000
_cell.length_c   1.000
_cell.angle_alpha   90.00
_cell.angle_beta   90.00
_cell.angle_gamma   90.00
#
_symmetry.space_group_name_H-M   'P 1'
#
loop_
_entity.id
_entity.type
_entity.pdbx_description
1 polymer ?
#
loop_
_entity_poly.entity_id
_entity_poly.type
_entity_poly.pdbx_seq_one_letter_code
_entity_poly.pdbx_strand_id
1 'polypeptide(L)'
;MITIDSLTKRYGGGALAVDDVSFTASTGRVTGFLGPNGAGKSTTMRIMVGLTPATSGTATIDGQRFVDLPNPGTEVGVLLDASAQHAGRTGREILTLAQRTMGLPRTRVQEMLDLVSLTSTEADRRVRNYSLGMRQRLGIGTALIGDPRVLVLDEPANGLDPAGIRWMRDLLRRFADGGGTVLLSSHLLHEIEVIADDLVVIGNGRIVAQGTKAELLAGAGTLANAADTTRLAGALERTGSHVTVRADGSVHTDAPAALVGEVALSLGVALTELRAADGAGLEEMFLELTADTQREGAVA
;
A
#
# COMPACT_ATOMS: atom_id res chain seq x y z
N MET A 1 -15.13 -5.18 -1.37
CA MET A 1 -14.52 -5.09 -0.03
C MET A 1 -13.73 -6.35 0.27
N ILE A 2 -12.54 -6.23 0.85
CA ILE A 2 -11.73 -7.36 1.33
C ILE A 2 -11.86 -7.40 2.85
N THR A 3 -12.08 -8.59 3.43
CA THR A 3 -12.10 -8.78 4.88
C THR A 3 -11.19 -9.94 5.27
N ILE A 4 -10.25 -9.68 6.14
CA ILE A 4 -9.37 -10.66 6.77
C ILE A 4 -9.77 -10.74 8.24
N ASP A 5 -10.02 -11.95 8.74
CA ASP A 5 -10.47 -12.18 10.10
C ASP A 5 -9.66 -13.29 10.75
N SER A 6 -8.92 -12.93 11.82
CA SER A 6 -8.11 -13.81 12.67
C SER A 6 -7.20 -14.76 11.88
N LEU A 7 -6.65 -14.24 10.76
CA LEU A 7 -5.90 -15.04 9.81
C LEU A 7 -4.56 -15.47 10.40
N THR A 8 -4.31 -16.76 10.40
CA THR A 8 -3.05 -17.34 10.88
C THR A 8 -2.47 -18.30 9.86
N LYS A 9 -1.16 -18.23 9.66
CA LYS A 9 -0.39 -19.15 8.83
C LYS A 9 0.86 -19.63 9.55
N ARG A 10 0.91 -20.92 9.79
CA ARG A 10 2.08 -21.65 10.26
C ARG A 10 2.61 -22.55 9.15
N TYR A 11 3.89 -22.45 8.85
CA TYR A 11 4.57 -23.37 7.94
C TYR A 11 5.18 -24.56 8.68
N GLY A 12 5.56 -25.60 7.95
CA GLY A 12 6.30 -26.73 8.50
C GLY A 12 7.57 -26.24 9.22
N GLY A 13 7.84 -26.79 10.42
CA GLY A 13 8.92 -26.30 11.28
C GLY A 13 8.50 -25.29 12.35
N GLY A 14 7.22 -24.91 12.41
CA GLY A 14 6.66 -24.12 13.51
C GLY A 14 6.69 -22.60 13.30
N ALA A 15 7.35 -22.10 12.26
CA ALA A 15 7.42 -20.67 11.97
C ALA A 15 6.03 -20.07 11.67
N LEU A 16 5.62 -19.04 12.41
CA LEU A 16 4.43 -18.25 12.17
C LEU A 16 4.77 -17.15 11.16
N ALA A 17 4.22 -17.27 9.95
CA ALA A 17 4.37 -16.24 8.91
C ALA A 17 3.26 -15.18 8.98
N VAL A 18 2.09 -15.55 9.51
CA VAL A 18 0.95 -14.68 9.79
C VAL A 18 0.33 -15.16 11.11
N ASP A 19 0.04 -14.25 12.02
CA ASP A 19 -0.38 -14.55 13.38
C ASP A 19 -1.51 -13.62 13.80
N ASP A 20 -2.75 -14.13 13.76
CA ASP A 20 -3.98 -13.45 14.16
C ASP A 20 -4.19 -12.08 13.46
N VAL A 21 -4.00 -12.05 12.15
CA VAL A 21 -4.15 -10.83 11.34
C VAL A 21 -5.62 -10.57 11.03
N SER A 22 -6.10 -9.36 11.36
CA SER A 22 -7.46 -8.91 11.04
C SER A 22 -7.44 -7.48 10.52
N PHE A 23 -8.01 -7.25 9.34
CA PHE A 23 -8.20 -5.93 8.75
C PHE A 23 -9.24 -5.96 7.63
N THR A 24 -9.66 -4.76 7.20
CA THR A 24 -10.58 -4.58 6.07
C THR A 24 -10.00 -3.60 5.07
N ALA A 25 -10.04 -3.95 3.77
CA ALA A 25 -9.84 -3.00 2.69
C ALA A 25 -11.20 -2.61 2.09
N SER A 26 -11.55 -1.34 2.25
CA SER A 26 -12.88 -0.82 1.95
C SER A 26 -13.09 -0.54 0.46
N THR A 27 -14.33 -0.63 0.01
CA THR A 27 -14.74 -0.26 -1.35
C THR A 27 -14.53 1.24 -1.59
N GLY A 28 -14.08 1.61 -2.79
CA GLY A 28 -13.80 3.00 -3.15
C GLY A 28 -12.50 3.54 -2.57
N ARG A 29 -11.66 2.69 -1.99
CA ARG A 29 -10.44 3.12 -1.27
C ARG A 29 -9.21 2.34 -1.72
N VAL A 30 -8.07 2.97 -1.56
CA VAL A 30 -6.75 2.36 -1.72
C VAL A 30 -6.18 2.08 -0.34
N THR A 31 -6.00 0.81 -0.01
CA THR A 31 -5.39 0.35 1.24
C THR A 31 -3.94 -0.05 0.98
N GLY A 32 -3.00 0.64 1.62
CA GLY A 32 -1.58 0.28 1.64
C GLY A 32 -1.30 -0.78 2.71
N PHE A 33 -0.74 -1.92 2.30
CA PHE A 33 -0.33 -3.01 3.20
C PHE A 33 1.17 -3.00 3.35
N LEU A 34 1.66 -2.46 4.46
CA LEU A 34 3.06 -2.12 4.71
C LEU A 34 3.71 -3.07 5.70
N GLY A 35 5.00 -3.28 5.56
CA GLY A 35 5.78 -4.11 6.48
C GLY A 35 7.15 -4.43 5.91
N PRO A 36 8.14 -4.78 6.74
CA PRO A 36 9.45 -5.22 6.25
C PRO A 36 9.36 -6.51 5.44
N ASN A 37 10.45 -6.84 4.75
CA ASN A 37 10.54 -8.12 4.05
C ASN A 37 10.43 -9.26 5.06
N GLY A 38 9.62 -10.28 4.72
CA GLY A 38 9.36 -11.41 5.63
C GLY A 38 8.26 -11.17 6.67
N ALA A 39 7.70 -9.95 6.79
CA ALA A 39 6.67 -9.63 7.78
C ALA A 39 5.33 -10.35 7.58
N GLY A 40 5.10 -11.04 6.45
CA GLY A 40 3.86 -11.79 6.20
C GLY A 40 2.97 -11.22 5.09
N LYS A 41 3.31 -10.07 4.47
CA LYS A 41 2.49 -9.42 3.42
C LYS A 41 2.11 -10.38 2.28
N SER A 42 3.10 -10.89 1.55
CA SER A 42 2.87 -11.78 0.41
C SER A 42 2.18 -13.09 0.83
N THR A 43 2.45 -13.58 2.05
CA THR A 43 1.77 -14.76 2.59
C THR A 43 0.28 -14.49 2.78
N THR A 44 -0.09 -13.36 3.39
CA THR A 44 -1.48 -12.92 3.57
C THR A 44 -2.19 -12.78 2.23
N MET A 45 -1.57 -12.10 1.26
CA MET A 45 -2.13 -11.95 -0.09
C MET A 45 -2.30 -13.29 -0.81
N ARG A 46 -1.33 -14.21 -0.68
CA ARG A 46 -1.43 -15.58 -1.26
C ARG A 46 -2.56 -16.41 -0.66
N ILE A 47 -2.82 -16.26 0.64
CA ILE A 47 -3.96 -16.92 1.28
C ILE A 47 -5.27 -16.34 0.76
N MET A 48 -5.36 -15.01 0.68
CA MET A 48 -6.55 -14.30 0.21
C MET A 48 -6.99 -14.76 -1.18
N VAL A 49 -6.03 -15.02 -2.08
CA VAL A 49 -6.32 -15.47 -3.46
C VAL A 49 -6.22 -17.00 -3.63
N GLY A 50 -6.29 -17.75 -2.53
CA GLY A 50 -6.38 -19.22 -2.55
C GLY A 50 -5.11 -19.96 -2.97
N LEU A 51 -3.97 -19.29 -3.13
CA LEU A 51 -2.70 -19.93 -3.50
C LEU A 51 -2.02 -20.65 -2.32
N THR A 52 -2.42 -20.34 -1.10
CA THR A 52 -1.89 -20.93 0.12
C THR A 52 -3.04 -21.12 1.11
N PRO A 53 -3.24 -22.32 1.70
CA PRO A 53 -4.28 -22.51 2.71
C PRO A 53 -3.87 -21.79 4.02
N ALA A 54 -4.84 -21.15 4.68
CA ALA A 54 -4.68 -20.67 6.04
C ALA A 54 -4.52 -21.85 7.02
N THR A 55 -3.88 -21.62 8.17
CA THR A 55 -3.92 -22.54 9.30
C THR A 55 -5.20 -22.36 10.09
N SER A 56 -5.64 -21.10 10.30
CA SER A 56 -6.92 -20.71 10.90
C SER A 56 -7.31 -19.33 10.42
N GLY A 57 -8.53 -18.90 10.72
CA GLY A 57 -9.09 -17.64 10.28
C GLY A 57 -9.58 -17.67 8.84
N THR A 58 -10.04 -16.52 8.35
CA THR A 58 -10.66 -16.40 7.01
C THR A 58 -10.17 -15.18 6.26
N ALA A 59 -10.20 -15.28 4.93
CA ALA A 59 -10.00 -14.18 4.01
C ALA A 59 -11.14 -14.21 2.98
N THR A 60 -11.90 -13.13 2.89
CA THR A 60 -13.08 -13.05 2.03
C THR A 60 -13.08 -11.79 1.18
N ILE A 61 -13.74 -11.88 0.04
CA ILE A 61 -14.00 -10.80 -0.90
C ILE A 61 -15.51 -10.70 -1.04
N ASP A 62 -16.08 -9.58 -0.59
CA ASP A 62 -17.52 -9.38 -0.47
C ASP A 62 -18.24 -10.56 0.26
N GLY A 63 -17.59 -11.08 1.31
CA GLY A 63 -18.09 -12.18 2.15
C GLY A 63 -17.85 -13.60 1.58
N GLN A 64 -17.27 -13.76 0.40
CA GLN A 64 -16.96 -15.05 -0.22
C GLN A 64 -15.46 -15.29 -0.28
N ARG A 65 -15.02 -16.55 -0.10
CA ARG A 65 -13.61 -16.89 -0.33
C ARG A 65 -13.33 -16.86 -1.83
N PHE A 66 -12.12 -16.43 -2.20
CA PHE A 66 -11.68 -16.38 -3.59
C PHE A 66 -11.90 -17.69 -4.36
N VAL A 67 -11.64 -18.82 -3.70
CA VAL A 67 -11.77 -20.16 -4.31
C VAL A 67 -13.22 -20.59 -4.55
N ASP A 68 -14.18 -19.93 -3.92
CA ASP A 68 -15.63 -20.21 -4.07
C ASP A 68 -16.28 -19.31 -5.13
N LEU A 69 -15.54 -18.33 -5.68
CA LEU A 69 -16.04 -17.46 -6.75
C LEU A 69 -16.12 -18.25 -8.07
N PRO A 70 -17.25 -18.16 -8.81
CA PRO A 70 -17.43 -18.92 -10.07
C PRO A 70 -16.40 -18.58 -11.15
N ASN A 71 -16.05 -17.31 -11.28
CA ASN A 71 -15.02 -16.82 -12.19
C ASN A 71 -14.18 -15.75 -11.48
N PRO A 72 -13.24 -16.16 -10.61
CA PRO A 72 -12.56 -15.23 -9.72
C PRO A 72 -11.82 -14.12 -10.46
N GLY A 73 -11.31 -14.36 -11.68
CA GLY A 73 -10.60 -13.36 -12.47
C GLY A 73 -11.46 -12.20 -12.98
N THR A 74 -12.80 -12.34 -13.00
CA THR A 74 -13.72 -11.24 -13.31
C THR A 74 -14.18 -10.47 -12.07
N GLU A 75 -13.83 -10.94 -10.88
CA GLU A 75 -14.16 -10.29 -9.62
C GLU A 75 -12.91 -9.67 -8.96
N VAL A 76 -11.77 -10.33 -9.11
CA VAL A 76 -10.51 -9.99 -8.45
C VAL A 76 -9.36 -10.01 -9.43
N GLY A 77 -8.75 -8.86 -9.65
CA GLY A 77 -7.49 -8.73 -10.36
C GLY A 77 -6.30 -8.94 -9.42
N VAL A 78 -5.39 -9.81 -9.80
CA VAL A 78 -4.28 -10.23 -8.93
C VAL A 78 -2.94 -10.04 -9.62
N LEU A 79 -1.99 -9.37 -8.95
CA LEU A 79 -0.59 -9.30 -9.32
C LEU A 79 0.26 -9.53 -8.07
N LEU A 80 0.80 -10.74 -7.91
CA LEU A 80 1.67 -11.08 -6.78
C LEU A 80 3.14 -11.15 -7.16
N ASP A 81 3.44 -11.40 -8.43
CA ASP A 81 4.82 -11.47 -8.92
C ASP A 81 4.82 -11.23 -10.45
N ALA A 82 5.35 -10.09 -10.86
CA ALA A 82 5.49 -9.77 -12.27
C ALA A 82 6.51 -10.66 -13.00
N SER A 83 7.40 -11.33 -12.28
CA SER A 83 8.38 -12.26 -12.85
C SER A 83 7.81 -13.65 -13.09
N ALA A 84 6.68 -13.99 -12.49
CA ALA A 84 6.02 -15.30 -12.63
C ALA A 84 5.38 -15.53 -14.01
N GLN A 85 5.42 -14.54 -14.89
CA GLN A 85 4.88 -14.65 -16.25
C GLN A 85 5.73 -15.59 -17.10
N HIS A 86 5.08 -16.40 -17.97
CA HIS A 86 5.76 -17.40 -18.79
C HIS A 86 6.74 -16.76 -19.79
N ALA A 87 8.03 -16.90 -19.54
CA ALA A 87 9.11 -16.26 -20.27
C ALA A 87 9.14 -16.54 -21.81
N GLY A 88 8.62 -17.69 -22.22
CA GLY A 88 8.57 -18.12 -23.64
C GLY A 88 7.39 -17.59 -24.43
N ARG A 89 6.37 -17.00 -23.78
CA ARG A 89 5.20 -16.41 -24.43
C ARG A 89 5.41 -14.93 -24.71
N THR A 90 4.62 -14.40 -25.65
CA THR A 90 4.53 -12.95 -25.89
C THR A 90 3.55 -12.31 -24.88
N GLY A 91 3.65 -10.99 -24.69
CA GLY A 91 2.68 -10.26 -23.83
C GLY A 91 1.24 -10.41 -24.35
N ARG A 92 1.06 -10.33 -25.66
CA ARG A 92 -0.26 -10.57 -26.30
C ARG A 92 -0.79 -11.98 -26.04
N GLU A 93 0.07 -13.00 -26.10
CA GLU A 93 -0.34 -14.38 -25.80
C GLU A 93 -0.76 -14.54 -24.33
N ILE A 94 -0.07 -13.89 -23.39
CA ILE A 94 -0.43 -13.93 -21.97
C ILE A 94 -1.82 -13.32 -21.73
N LEU A 95 -2.07 -12.12 -22.26
CA LEU A 95 -3.38 -11.49 -22.16
C LEU A 95 -4.45 -12.31 -22.88
N THR A 96 -4.13 -12.91 -24.02
CA THR A 96 -5.07 -13.79 -24.75
C THR A 96 -5.43 -15.05 -23.95
N LEU A 97 -4.48 -15.63 -23.23
CA LEU A 97 -4.75 -16.75 -22.32
C LEU A 97 -5.70 -16.34 -21.20
N ALA A 98 -5.41 -15.24 -20.51
CA ALA A 98 -6.28 -14.71 -19.47
C ALA A 98 -7.69 -14.42 -20.02
N GLN A 99 -7.80 -13.72 -21.16
CA GLN A 99 -9.05 -13.44 -21.83
C GLN A 99 -9.86 -14.71 -22.12
N ARG A 100 -9.23 -15.76 -22.65
CA ARG A 100 -9.89 -17.03 -22.96
C ARG A 100 -10.30 -17.80 -21.71
N THR A 101 -9.45 -17.85 -20.70
CA THR A 101 -9.74 -18.54 -19.44
C THR A 101 -10.95 -17.93 -18.73
N MET A 102 -11.11 -16.61 -18.82
CA MET A 102 -12.22 -15.88 -18.19
C MET A 102 -13.46 -15.77 -19.10
N GLY A 103 -13.40 -16.25 -20.38
CA GLY A 103 -14.52 -16.17 -21.32
C GLY A 103 -14.81 -14.76 -21.82
N LEU A 104 -13.83 -13.85 -21.85
CA LEU A 104 -14.03 -12.44 -22.19
C LEU A 104 -14.03 -12.18 -23.72
N PRO A 105 -14.57 -11.03 -24.18
CA PRO A 105 -14.45 -10.59 -25.57
C PRO A 105 -13.00 -10.45 -26.02
N ARG A 106 -12.71 -10.74 -27.31
CA ARG A 106 -11.34 -10.64 -27.86
C ARG A 106 -10.79 -9.21 -27.83
N THR A 107 -11.65 -8.21 -27.87
CA THR A 107 -11.27 -6.77 -27.81
C THR A 107 -10.53 -6.43 -26.53
N ARG A 108 -10.82 -7.13 -25.41
CA ARG A 108 -10.17 -6.89 -24.11
C ARG A 108 -8.64 -6.97 -24.17
N VAL A 109 -8.09 -7.81 -25.03
CA VAL A 109 -6.63 -7.93 -25.17
C VAL A 109 -6.02 -6.62 -25.66
N GLN A 110 -6.62 -6.02 -26.71
CA GLN A 110 -6.08 -4.74 -27.23
C GLN A 110 -6.35 -3.58 -26.27
N GLU A 111 -7.54 -3.54 -25.66
CA GLU A 111 -7.86 -2.55 -24.63
C GLU A 111 -6.86 -2.55 -23.49
N MET A 112 -6.42 -3.72 -23.02
CA MET A 112 -5.41 -3.83 -21.96
C MET A 112 -4.01 -3.42 -22.43
N LEU A 113 -3.62 -3.80 -23.66
CA LEU A 113 -2.34 -3.36 -24.21
C LEU A 113 -2.26 -1.84 -24.30
N ASP A 114 -3.33 -1.19 -24.75
CA ASP A 114 -3.40 0.26 -24.85
C ASP A 114 -3.39 0.91 -23.45
N LEU A 115 -4.16 0.36 -22.50
CA LEU A 115 -4.23 0.84 -21.12
C LEU A 115 -2.87 0.83 -20.44
N VAL A 116 -2.10 -0.27 -20.60
CA VAL A 116 -0.78 -0.40 -19.98
C VAL A 116 0.36 0.15 -20.82
N SER A 117 0.03 0.80 -21.95
CA SER A 117 0.99 1.45 -22.85
C SER A 117 2.08 0.48 -23.36
N LEU A 118 1.68 -0.74 -23.72
CA LEU A 118 2.53 -1.69 -24.46
C LEU A 118 2.21 -1.60 -25.95
N THR A 119 3.15 -1.13 -26.74
CA THR A 119 3.02 -1.05 -28.20
C THR A 119 2.84 -2.44 -28.81
N SER A 120 2.26 -2.51 -30.03
CA SER A 120 2.08 -3.78 -30.73
C SER A 120 3.41 -4.54 -30.89
N THR A 121 4.51 -3.85 -31.21
CA THR A 121 5.83 -4.46 -31.33
C THR A 121 6.32 -5.04 -30.00
N GLU A 122 6.07 -4.36 -28.88
CA GLU A 122 6.40 -4.85 -27.54
C GLU A 122 5.50 -6.01 -27.15
N ALA A 123 4.20 -5.91 -27.41
CA ALA A 123 3.23 -6.95 -27.11
C ALA A 123 3.56 -8.29 -27.82
N ASP A 124 4.12 -8.24 -28.99
CA ASP A 124 4.49 -9.41 -29.81
C ASP A 124 5.90 -9.93 -29.51
N ARG A 125 6.66 -9.25 -28.61
CA ARG A 125 7.96 -9.69 -28.11
C ARG A 125 7.77 -10.71 -26.98
N ARG A 126 8.66 -11.70 -26.87
CA ARG A 126 8.63 -12.68 -25.77
C ARG A 126 8.97 -12.03 -24.44
N VAL A 127 8.25 -12.40 -23.38
CA VAL A 127 8.37 -11.82 -22.02
C VAL A 127 9.78 -11.98 -21.43
N ARG A 128 10.54 -13.00 -21.82
CA ARG A 128 11.97 -13.10 -21.43
C ARG A 128 12.81 -11.88 -21.83
N ASN A 129 12.38 -11.16 -22.87
CA ASN A 129 13.05 -9.96 -23.39
C ASN A 129 12.41 -8.65 -22.87
N TYR A 130 11.47 -8.73 -21.93
CA TYR A 130 10.85 -7.57 -21.29
C TYR A 130 11.75 -7.02 -20.19
N SER A 131 11.80 -5.69 -20.07
CA SER A 131 12.30 -5.04 -18.84
C SER A 131 11.38 -5.38 -17.66
N LEU A 132 11.85 -5.15 -16.44
CA LEU A 132 11.02 -5.34 -15.26
C LEU A 132 9.76 -4.46 -15.32
N GLY A 133 9.89 -3.19 -15.73
CA GLY A 133 8.76 -2.29 -15.90
C GLY A 133 7.74 -2.75 -16.95
N MET A 134 8.20 -3.34 -18.06
CA MET A 134 7.29 -3.96 -19.06
C MET A 134 6.54 -5.17 -18.48
N ARG A 135 7.21 -5.98 -17.65
CA ARG A 135 6.57 -7.12 -16.97
C ARG A 135 5.53 -6.64 -15.96
N GLN A 136 5.83 -5.57 -15.20
CA GLN A 136 4.88 -4.93 -14.29
C GLN A 136 3.64 -4.42 -15.04
N ARG A 137 3.85 -3.66 -16.11
CA ARG A 137 2.73 -3.17 -16.96
C ARG A 137 1.87 -4.33 -17.49
N LEU A 138 2.47 -5.38 -18.01
CA LEU A 138 1.77 -6.58 -18.46
C LEU A 138 1.01 -7.27 -17.31
N GLY A 139 1.62 -7.37 -16.12
CA GLY A 139 0.99 -7.93 -14.93
C GLY A 139 -0.24 -7.13 -14.48
N ILE A 140 -0.14 -5.79 -14.46
CA ILE A 140 -1.27 -4.90 -14.18
C ILE A 140 -2.37 -5.07 -15.22
N GLY A 141 -2.02 -5.13 -16.52
CA GLY A 141 -2.99 -5.40 -17.59
C GLY A 141 -3.68 -6.76 -17.43
N THR A 142 -2.94 -7.79 -17.02
CA THR A 142 -3.51 -9.12 -16.75
C THR A 142 -4.45 -9.09 -15.54
N ALA A 143 -4.13 -8.33 -14.50
CA ALA A 143 -5.00 -8.15 -13.35
C ALA A 143 -6.31 -7.41 -13.70
N LEU A 144 -6.26 -6.47 -14.65
CA LEU A 144 -7.41 -5.64 -15.04
C LEU A 144 -8.25 -6.23 -16.17
N ILE A 145 -7.80 -7.30 -16.86
CA ILE A 145 -8.45 -7.78 -18.07
C ILE A 145 -9.89 -8.24 -17.83
N GLY A 146 -10.16 -8.79 -16.63
CA GLY A 146 -11.48 -9.27 -16.20
C GLY A 146 -12.48 -8.18 -15.84
N ASP A 147 -12.09 -6.90 -15.87
CA ASP A 147 -12.87 -5.77 -15.32
C ASP A 147 -13.29 -5.99 -13.86
N PRO A 148 -12.33 -6.34 -12.99
CA PRO A 148 -12.62 -6.77 -11.63
C PRO A 148 -13.11 -5.60 -10.76
N ARG A 149 -13.74 -5.92 -9.62
CA ARG A 149 -14.13 -4.95 -8.58
C ARG A 149 -13.08 -4.79 -7.49
N VAL A 150 -12.13 -5.72 -7.41
CA VAL A 150 -11.08 -5.76 -6.39
C VAL A 150 -9.72 -5.96 -7.06
N LEU A 151 -8.71 -5.21 -6.63
CA LEU A 151 -7.31 -5.40 -7.03
C LEU A 151 -6.46 -5.76 -5.82
N VAL A 152 -5.67 -6.83 -5.97
CA VAL A 152 -4.67 -7.28 -5.00
C VAL A 152 -3.29 -7.25 -5.68
N LEU A 153 -2.44 -6.31 -5.29
CA LEU A 153 -1.20 -6.01 -5.98
C LEU A 153 -0.01 -6.07 -5.00
N ASP A 154 0.91 -6.99 -5.22
CA ASP A 154 2.14 -7.09 -4.43
C ASP A 154 3.26 -6.35 -5.16
N GLU A 155 3.78 -5.28 -4.54
CA GLU A 155 4.86 -4.44 -5.05
C GLU A 155 4.66 -3.94 -6.50
N PRO A 156 3.51 -3.33 -6.86
CA PRO A 156 3.19 -2.99 -8.25
C PRO A 156 4.07 -1.89 -8.85
N ALA A 157 4.76 -1.09 -8.03
CA ALA A 157 5.68 -0.03 -8.46
C ALA A 157 7.07 -0.54 -8.86
N ASN A 158 7.41 -1.79 -8.48
CA ASN A 158 8.74 -2.34 -8.67
C ASN A 158 9.19 -2.33 -10.14
N GLY A 159 10.34 -1.67 -10.41
CA GLY A 159 10.94 -1.60 -11.73
C GLY A 159 10.23 -0.70 -12.73
N LEU A 160 9.24 0.06 -12.29
CA LEU A 160 8.70 1.17 -13.06
C LEU A 160 9.61 2.39 -12.94
N ASP A 161 9.74 3.16 -14.01
CA ASP A 161 10.34 4.47 -13.99
C ASP A 161 9.41 5.52 -13.33
N PRO A 162 9.87 6.72 -13.00
CA PRO A 162 9.03 7.74 -12.36
C PRO A 162 7.75 8.08 -13.13
N ALA A 163 7.76 8.00 -14.47
CA ALA A 163 6.57 8.21 -15.27
C ALA A 163 5.60 7.03 -15.16
N GLY A 164 6.13 5.80 -15.13
CA GLY A 164 5.37 4.57 -14.91
C GLY A 164 4.73 4.51 -13.52
N ILE A 165 5.44 4.97 -12.48
CA ILE A 165 4.88 5.06 -11.12
C ILE A 165 3.70 6.04 -11.09
N ARG A 166 3.84 7.23 -11.68
CA ARG A 166 2.72 8.19 -11.77
C ARG A 166 1.54 7.61 -12.52
N TRP A 167 1.77 7.00 -13.69
CA TRP A 167 0.73 6.32 -14.45
C TRP A 167 -0.01 5.26 -13.61
N MET A 168 0.73 4.42 -12.89
CA MET A 168 0.16 3.39 -12.02
C MET A 168 -0.69 4.02 -10.90
N ARG A 169 -0.19 5.05 -10.22
CA ARG A 169 -0.95 5.76 -9.18
C ARG A 169 -2.27 6.32 -9.71
N ASP A 170 -2.21 7.01 -10.86
CA ASP A 170 -3.42 7.57 -11.50
C ASP A 170 -4.40 6.49 -11.91
N LEU A 171 -3.91 5.34 -12.36
CA LEU A 171 -4.73 4.18 -12.71
C LEU A 171 -5.46 3.62 -11.48
N LEU A 172 -4.72 3.37 -10.39
CA LEU A 172 -5.29 2.82 -9.15
C LEU A 172 -6.23 3.81 -8.47
N ARG A 173 -5.92 5.12 -8.51
CA ARG A 173 -6.82 6.14 -7.98
C ARG A 173 -8.15 6.16 -8.75
N ARG A 174 -8.11 6.21 -10.09
CA ARG A 174 -9.34 6.13 -10.90
C ARG A 174 -10.13 4.85 -10.66
N PHE A 175 -9.44 3.72 -10.47
CA PHE A 175 -10.09 2.45 -10.15
C PHE A 175 -10.85 2.52 -8.81
N ALA A 176 -10.23 3.09 -7.78
CA ALA A 176 -10.87 3.28 -6.48
C ALA A 176 -12.01 4.31 -6.55
N ASP A 177 -11.82 5.45 -7.22
CA ASP A 177 -12.85 6.48 -7.42
C ASP A 177 -14.07 5.95 -8.18
N GLY A 178 -13.87 4.95 -9.06
CA GLY A 178 -14.94 4.21 -9.71
C GLY A 178 -15.67 3.19 -8.82
N GLY A 179 -15.35 3.14 -7.54
CA GLY A 179 -15.96 2.21 -6.57
C GLY A 179 -15.20 0.89 -6.42
N GLY A 180 -14.01 0.75 -7.03
CA GLY A 180 -13.17 -0.44 -6.86
C GLY A 180 -12.52 -0.50 -5.48
N THR A 181 -12.09 -1.68 -5.05
CA THR A 181 -11.30 -1.89 -3.84
C THR A 181 -9.86 -2.17 -4.24
N VAL A 182 -8.88 -1.45 -3.71
CA VAL A 182 -7.46 -1.70 -3.97
C VAL A 182 -6.74 -2.06 -2.68
N LEU A 183 -6.08 -3.21 -2.67
CA LEU A 183 -5.09 -3.59 -1.68
C LEU A 183 -3.74 -3.71 -2.36
N LEU A 184 -2.78 -2.88 -1.96
CA LEU A 184 -1.43 -2.97 -2.52
C LEU A 184 -0.38 -3.00 -1.42
N SER A 185 0.65 -3.83 -1.61
CA SER A 185 1.87 -3.75 -0.81
C SER A 185 2.90 -2.85 -1.48
N SER A 186 3.75 -2.23 -0.68
CA SER A 186 4.97 -1.58 -1.17
C SER A 186 6.00 -1.47 -0.05
N HIS A 187 7.26 -1.46 -0.44
CA HIS A 187 8.38 -1.02 0.40
C HIS A 187 8.77 0.45 0.12
N LEU A 188 8.19 1.05 -0.92
CA LEU A 188 8.37 2.47 -1.26
C LEU A 188 7.32 3.30 -0.53
N LEU A 189 7.61 3.65 0.72
CA LEU A 189 6.67 4.33 1.62
C LEU A 189 6.12 5.63 1.04
N HIS A 190 6.98 6.42 0.39
CA HIS A 190 6.55 7.65 -0.28
C HIS A 190 5.47 7.43 -1.35
N GLU A 191 5.52 6.31 -2.09
CA GLU A 191 4.51 6.00 -3.10
C GLU A 191 3.15 5.68 -2.46
N ILE A 192 3.19 4.95 -1.34
CA ILE A 192 1.99 4.65 -0.56
C ILE A 192 1.41 5.92 0.06
N GLU A 193 2.26 6.79 0.61
CA GLU A 193 1.85 8.06 1.20
C GLU A 193 1.06 8.94 0.22
N VAL A 194 1.42 8.90 -1.07
CA VAL A 194 0.72 9.68 -2.11
C VAL A 194 -0.63 9.06 -2.48
N ILE A 195 -0.75 7.72 -2.56
CA ILE A 195 -1.92 7.07 -3.15
C ILE A 195 -2.90 6.49 -2.12
N ALA A 196 -2.42 6.02 -0.95
CA ALA A 196 -3.26 5.31 0.01
C ALA A 196 -4.21 6.24 0.77
N ASP A 197 -5.42 5.76 0.98
CA ASP A 197 -6.42 6.34 1.88
C ASP A 197 -6.30 5.72 3.28
N ASP A 198 -6.09 4.39 3.31
CA ASP A 198 -5.95 3.59 4.52
C ASP A 198 -4.61 2.87 4.53
N LEU A 199 -4.09 2.64 5.71
CA LEU A 199 -2.84 1.93 5.93
C LEU A 199 -3.06 0.76 6.89
N VAL A 200 -2.42 -0.35 6.58
CA VAL A 200 -2.31 -1.53 7.44
C VAL A 200 -0.83 -1.88 7.53
N VAL A 201 -0.26 -1.79 8.72
CA VAL A 201 1.17 -2.07 8.95
C VAL A 201 1.31 -3.42 9.64
N ILE A 202 2.10 -4.32 9.05
CA ILE A 202 2.38 -5.65 9.58
C ILE A 202 3.85 -5.77 9.97
N GLY A 203 4.10 -6.30 11.17
CA GLY A 203 5.43 -6.63 11.69
C GLY A 203 5.41 -8.03 12.32
N ASN A 204 6.42 -8.87 12.05
CA ASN A 204 6.52 -10.25 12.58
C ASN A 204 5.21 -11.06 12.50
N GLY A 205 4.49 -10.94 11.38
CA GLY A 205 3.25 -11.65 11.14
C GLY A 205 2.01 -11.06 11.81
N ARG A 206 2.09 -9.95 12.56
CA ARG A 206 0.99 -9.32 13.28
C ARG A 206 0.73 -7.90 12.79
N ILE A 207 -0.52 -7.43 12.87
CA ILE A 207 -0.82 -6.02 12.62
C ILE A 207 -0.27 -5.19 13.79
N VAL A 208 0.57 -4.21 13.46
CA VAL A 208 1.16 -3.28 14.43
C VAL A 208 0.47 -1.93 14.43
N ALA A 209 -0.14 -1.54 13.30
CA ALA A 209 -0.99 -0.36 13.20
C ALA A 209 -1.95 -0.50 12.02
N GLN A 210 -3.14 0.08 12.13
CA GLN A 210 -4.09 0.20 11.02
C GLN A 210 -5.03 1.40 11.26
N GLY A 211 -5.45 2.05 10.18
CA GLY A 211 -6.34 3.20 10.21
C GLY A 211 -6.28 4.00 8.93
N THR A 212 -6.96 5.13 8.88
CA THR A 212 -6.78 6.08 7.79
C THR A 212 -5.36 6.66 7.84
N LYS A 213 -4.83 7.01 6.67
CA LYS A 213 -3.54 7.68 6.59
C LYS A 213 -3.50 8.94 7.47
N ALA A 214 -4.59 9.72 7.47
CA ALA A 214 -4.68 10.94 8.27
C ALA A 214 -4.60 10.65 9.78
N GLU A 215 -5.28 9.62 10.28
CA GLU A 215 -5.24 9.22 11.70
C GLU A 215 -3.86 8.76 12.12
N LEU A 216 -3.21 7.91 11.29
CA LEU A 216 -1.91 7.35 11.62
C LEU A 216 -0.79 8.41 11.57
N LEU A 217 -0.90 9.38 10.66
CA LEU A 217 0.06 10.48 10.55
C LEU A 217 -0.23 11.64 11.50
N ALA A 218 -1.46 11.78 12.00
CA ALA A 218 -1.81 12.83 12.97
C ALA A 218 -1.08 12.67 14.32
N GLY A 219 -0.66 11.44 14.67
CA GLY A 219 0.12 11.15 15.88
C GLY A 219 1.53 11.74 15.88
N ALA A 220 1.99 12.21 14.74
CA ALA A 220 3.30 12.81 14.54
C ALA A 220 3.49 14.20 15.15
N GLY A 221 2.39 14.86 15.51
CA GLY A 221 2.46 16.21 16.04
C GLY A 221 2.68 17.29 14.96
N THR A 222 3.01 18.46 15.42
CA THR A 222 3.23 19.66 14.59
C THR A 222 4.63 20.20 14.81
N LEU A 223 5.29 20.58 13.72
CA LEU A 223 6.53 21.36 13.74
C LEU A 223 6.21 22.80 13.39
N ALA A 224 6.67 23.72 14.24
CA ALA A 224 6.51 25.14 14.00
C ALA A 224 7.85 25.87 14.19
N ASN A 225 8.16 26.78 13.27
CA ASN A 225 9.20 27.77 13.46
C ASN A 225 8.54 29.14 13.70
N ALA A 226 9.01 29.84 14.72
CA ALA A 226 8.44 31.10 15.15
C ALA A 226 9.50 32.14 15.42
N ALA A 227 9.17 33.41 15.26
CA ALA A 227 10.05 34.54 15.60
C ALA A 227 10.42 34.54 17.09
N ASP A 228 9.53 34.04 17.96
CA ASP A 228 9.77 33.83 19.39
C ASP A 228 9.36 32.41 19.79
N THR A 229 10.27 31.47 19.56
CA THR A 229 10.09 30.04 19.83
C THR A 229 9.81 29.75 21.30
N THR A 230 10.51 30.43 22.21
CA THR A 230 10.37 30.19 23.66
C THR A 230 8.98 30.57 24.15
N ARG A 231 8.46 31.69 23.66
CA ARG A 231 7.12 32.16 24.02
C ARG A 231 6.02 31.26 23.47
N LEU A 232 6.20 30.78 22.25
CA LEU A 232 5.28 29.82 21.63
C LEU A 232 5.29 28.49 22.38
N ALA A 233 6.47 27.93 22.65
CA ALA A 233 6.62 26.66 23.38
C ALA A 233 5.97 26.70 24.76
N GLY A 234 6.28 27.70 25.57
CA GLY A 234 5.67 27.86 26.90
C GLY A 234 4.16 28.12 26.88
N ALA A 235 3.62 28.67 25.79
CA ALA A 235 2.17 28.80 25.65
C ALA A 235 1.49 27.48 25.30
N LEU A 236 2.09 26.68 24.42
CA LEU A 236 1.58 25.37 24.06
C LEU A 236 1.62 24.39 25.25
N GLU A 237 2.70 24.42 26.07
CA GLU A 237 2.75 23.66 27.32
C GLU A 237 1.59 23.99 28.27
N ARG A 238 1.18 25.26 28.35
CA ARG A 238 0.03 25.69 29.17
C ARG A 238 -1.33 25.20 28.65
N THR A 239 -1.42 24.82 27.39
CA THR A 239 -2.61 24.13 26.84
C THR A 239 -2.65 22.64 27.14
N GLY A 240 -1.62 22.10 27.81
CA GLY A 240 -1.48 20.69 28.13
C GLY A 240 -0.81 19.86 27.05
N SER A 241 -0.24 20.54 26.03
CA SER A 241 0.44 19.85 24.94
C SER A 241 1.89 19.53 25.31
N HIS A 242 2.37 18.38 24.85
CA HIS A 242 3.80 18.04 24.92
C HIS A 242 4.58 18.90 23.94
N VAL A 243 5.66 19.53 24.42
CA VAL A 243 6.49 20.42 23.59
C VAL A 243 7.95 20.06 23.71
N THR A 244 8.65 19.96 22.60
CA THR A 244 10.11 19.80 22.53
C THR A 244 10.68 20.86 21.61
N VAL A 245 11.64 21.65 22.10
CA VAL A 245 12.39 22.57 21.26
C VAL A 245 13.62 21.86 20.73
N ARG A 246 13.76 21.75 19.41
CA ARG A 246 14.89 21.11 18.74
C ARG A 246 16.14 22.00 18.73
N ALA A 247 17.30 21.41 18.43
CA ALA A 247 18.56 22.12 18.36
C ALA A 247 18.61 23.23 17.27
N ASP A 248 17.79 23.11 16.23
CA ASP A 248 17.62 24.10 15.16
C ASP A 248 16.66 25.25 15.55
N GLY A 249 16.10 25.22 16.76
CA GLY A 249 15.17 26.21 17.27
C GLY A 249 13.71 25.97 16.89
N SER A 250 13.37 24.87 16.17
CA SER A 250 12.00 24.52 15.88
C SER A 250 11.25 23.96 17.10
N VAL A 251 9.95 24.22 17.17
CA VAL A 251 9.03 23.66 18.17
C VAL A 251 8.38 22.42 17.58
N HIS A 252 8.58 21.30 18.24
CA HIS A 252 7.85 20.07 18.00
C HIS A 252 6.82 19.86 19.10
N THR A 253 5.55 19.60 18.75
CA THR A 253 4.46 19.43 19.72
C THR A 253 3.44 18.42 19.22
N ASP A 254 2.77 17.72 20.12
CA ASP A 254 1.61 16.86 19.84
C ASP A 254 0.32 17.66 19.54
N ALA A 255 0.35 18.97 19.74
CA ALA A 255 -0.76 19.86 19.39
C ALA A 255 -1.05 19.85 17.87
N PRO A 256 -2.32 19.80 17.44
CA PRO A 256 -2.65 19.96 16.03
C PRO A 256 -2.28 21.34 15.49
N ALA A 257 -1.91 21.43 14.23
CA ALA A 257 -1.45 22.68 13.58
C ALA A 257 -2.45 23.85 13.74
N ALA A 258 -3.75 23.57 13.74
CA ALA A 258 -4.77 24.59 14.00
C ALA A 258 -4.60 25.25 15.38
N LEU A 259 -4.42 24.46 16.44
CA LEU A 259 -4.20 24.95 17.80
C LEU A 259 -2.89 25.73 17.90
N VAL A 260 -1.80 25.25 17.27
CA VAL A 260 -0.52 25.98 17.21
C VAL A 260 -0.69 27.35 16.54
N GLY A 261 -1.43 27.40 15.45
CA GLY A 261 -1.76 28.66 14.75
C GLY A 261 -2.59 29.62 15.61
N GLU A 262 -3.61 29.13 16.31
CA GLU A 262 -4.44 29.95 17.21
C GLU A 262 -3.63 30.50 18.39
N VAL A 263 -2.77 29.66 19.00
CA VAL A 263 -1.88 30.08 20.10
C VAL A 263 -0.89 31.15 19.61
N ALA A 264 -0.25 30.92 18.47
CA ALA A 264 0.69 31.88 17.90
C ALA A 264 -0.01 33.23 17.60
N LEU A 265 -1.22 33.20 17.03
CA LEU A 265 -2.02 34.38 16.75
C LEU A 265 -2.37 35.13 18.03
N SER A 266 -2.82 34.44 19.10
CA SER A 266 -3.16 35.01 20.39
C SER A 266 -1.98 35.73 21.09
N LEU A 267 -0.77 35.23 20.81
CA LEU A 267 0.48 35.80 21.34
C LEU A 267 1.04 36.92 20.46
N GLY A 268 0.51 37.13 19.25
CA GLY A 268 1.11 38.00 18.26
C GLY A 268 2.49 37.56 17.78
N VAL A 269 2.76 36.23 17.82
CA VAL A 269 4.01 35.63 17.37
C VAL A 269 3.87 35.19 15.91
N ALA A 270 4.75 35.72 15.05
CA ALA A 270 4.77 35.33 13.65
C ALA A 270 5.36 33.92 13.52
N LEU A 271 4.63 33.04 12.83
CA LEU A 271 5.14 31.75 12.39
C LEU A 271 5.85 31.92 11.05
N THR A 272 7.05 31.38 10.94
CA THR A 272 7.81 31.29 9.69
C THR A 272 7.61 29.95 9.00
N GLU A 273 7.21 28.94 9.77
CA GLU A 273 6.85 27.61 9.27
C GLU A 273 5.82 26.99 10.21
N LEU A 274 4.83 26.31 9.63
CA LEU A 274 3.85 25.49 10.34
C LEU A 274 3.50 24.31 9.45
N ARG A 275 3.89 23.12 9.85
CA ARG A 275 3.63 21.89 9.12
C ARG A 275 3.48 20.72 10.08
N ALA A 276 3.00 19.60 9.58
CA ALA A 276 3.13 18.34 10.30
C ALA A 276 4.62 18.13 10.65
N ALA A 277 4.91 17.65 11.84
CA ALA A 277 6.28 17.42 12.26
C ALA A 277 6.97 16.46 11.30
N ASP A 278 8.15 16.85 10.77
CA ASP A 278 9.03 15.90 10.10
C ASP A 278 9.58 14.97 11.18
N GLY A 279 9.31 13.78 11.03
CA GLY A 279 9.55 12.76 12.02
C GLY A 279 8.34 11.86 12.11
N ALA A 280 7.28 12.21 11.37
CA ALA A 280 6.15 11.35 11.21
C ALA A 280 5.62 11.40 9.78
N GLY A 281 6.46 11.48 8.80
CA GLY A 281 6.20 10.90 7.51
C GLY A 281 5.95 9.40 7.70
N LEU A 282 5.28 8.79 6.77
CA LEU A 282 5.00 7.35 6.79
C LEU A 282 6.27 6.53 7.08
N GLU A 283 7.45 7.02 6.69
CA GLU A 283 8.73 6.35 6.85
C GLU A 283 9.18 6.25 8.32
N GLU A 284 9.09 7.35 9.09
CA GLU A 284 9.51 7.34 10.50
C GLU A 284 8.51 6.58 11.37
N MET A 285 7.20 6.79 11.18
CA MET A 285 6.18 5.96 11.80
C MET A 285 6.42 4.46 11.51
N PHE A 286 6.74 4.12 10.26
CA PHE A 286 7.03 2.75 9.87
C PHE A 286 8.28 2.21 10.57
N LEU A 287 9.37 3.00 10.66
CA LEU A 287 10.61 2.63 11.34
C LEU A 287 10.37 2.43 12.84
N GLU A 288 9.64 3.31 13.50
CA GLU A 288 9.27 3.17 14.92
C GLU A 288 8.46 1.90 15.17
N LEU A 289 7.39 1.69 14.39
CA LEU A 289 6.50 0.52 14.53
C LEU A 289 7.18 -0.81 14.19
N THR A 290 8.25 -0.78 13.39
CA THR A 290 8.97 -1.98 12.97
C THR A 290 10.36 -2.11 13.60
N ALA A 291 10.78 -1.21 14.49
CA ALA A 291 12.11 -1.19 15.09
C ALA A 291 12.46 -2.51 15.82
N ASP A 292 11.52 -3.07 16.56
CA ASP A 292 11.70 -4.34 17.28
C ASP A 292 11.72 -5.55 16.34
N THR A 293 11.15 -5.40 15.13
CA THR A 293 11.05 -6.50 14.15
C THR A 293 12.28 -6.57 13.23
N GLN A 294 13.08 -5.51 13.12
CA GLN A 294 14.30 -5.48 12.29
C GLN A 294 15.53 -6.06 13.01
N ARG A 295 15.55 -6.13 14.34
CA ARG A 295 16.70 -6.60 15.13
C ARG A 295 16.92 -8.11 15.10
N GLU A 296 15.89 -8.91 14.80
CA GLU A 296 16.00 -10.38 14.77
C GLU A 296 16.48 -10.94 13.42
N GLY A 297 16.50 -10.14 12.34
CA GLY A 297 16.93 -10.56 11.01
C GLY A 297 18.42 -10.36 10.68
N ALA A 298 19.23 -9.81 11.59
CA ALA A 298 20.62 -9.43 11.32
C ALA A 298 21.68 -10.49 11.72
N VAL A 299 21.26 -11.71 12.12
CA VAL A 299 22.17 -12.81 12.45
C VAL A 299 21.74 -14.07 11.71
N ALA A 300 22.19 -14.23 10.49
CA ALA A 300 22.39 -15.51 9.82
C ALA A 300 23.37 -15.35 8.65
#